data_4ffda6323197b5c53489221d4ae1ca5b
#
_entry.id   4ffda6323197b5c53489221d4ae1ca5b
#
_cell.length_a   1.000
_cell.length_b   1.000
_cell.length_c   1.000
_cell.angle_alpha   90.00
_cell.angle_beta   90.00
_cell.angle_gamma   90.00
#
_symmetry.space_group_name_H-M   'P 1'
#
loop_
_entity.id
_entity.type
_entity.pdbx_description
1 polymer ?
#
loop_
_entity_poly.entity_id
_entity_poly.type
_entity_poly.pdbx_seq_one_letter_code
_entity_poly.pdbx_strand_id
1 'polypeptide(L)'
;RDFCLSRGLGDVYKRQNYYYAWHFVPFLVLASTCSCFNQFLNSAYVVNKKSTHSLWTMLAGAVSNCIMNYFFIKWWGPIGATVASFFGLGIVFVLRALDAHNMIGMSIHPGRVAVNFGVLAGEALLLLAEPPLYGLWTGLLTAAIILFNFAGVWAMARMLLPKLLGRRGRALVSAVDNWIKK
;
A
#
# COMPACT_ATOMS: atom_id res chain seq x y z
N ARG A 1 -41.18 6.43 -25.99
CA ARG A 1 -40.68 7.73 -25.43
C ARG A 1 -40.26 7.60 -23.96
N ASP A 2 -40.78 6.63 -23.24
CA ASP A 2 -40.51 6.43 -21.78
C ASP A 2 -39.25 5.63 -21.48
N PHE A 3 -38.65 4.99 -22.49
CA PHE A 3 -37.46 4.13 -22.32
C PHE A 3 -36.17 4.89 -22.03
N CYS A 4 -36.06 6.16 -22.42
CA CYS A 4 -34.91 7.02 -22.16
C CYS A 4 -34.92 7.62 -20.76
N LEU A 5 -36.07 7.87 -20.16
CA LEU A 5 -36.24 8.43 -18.81
C LEU A 5 -35.89 7.36 -17.73
N SER A 6 -36.23 6.10 -17.99
CA SER A 6 -35.96 4.99 -17.11
C SER A 6 -34.46 4.70 -16.97
N ARG A 7 -33.64 4.89 -18.00
CA ARG A 7 -32.18 4.73 -17.93
C ARG A 7 -31.51 5.80 -17.08
N GLY A 8 -31.94 7.06 -17.20
CA GLY A 8 -31.38 8.16 -16.40
C GLY A 8 -31.64 8.04 -14.90
N LEU A 9 -32.83 7.61 -14.51
CA LEU A 9 -33.19 7.35 -13.12
C LEU A 9 -32.44 6.16 -12.53
N GLY A 10 -32.22 5.08 -13.30
CA GLY A 10 -31.45 3.94 -12.90
C GLY A 10 -29.97 4.27 -12.62
N ASP A 11 -29.38 5.17 -13.41
CA ASP A 11 -27.99 5.58 -13.24
C ASP A 11 -27.81 6.53 -12.04
N VAL A 12 -28.79 7.39 -11.76
CA VAL A 12 -28.80 8.24 -10.56
C VAL A 12 -28.98 7.42 -9.31
N TYR A 13 -29.88 6.42 -9.33
CA TYR A 13 -30.08 5.51 -8.17
C TYR A 13 -28.87 4.61 -7.90
N LYS A 14 -28.19 4.13 -8.96
CA LYS A 14 -26.92 3.42 -8.84
C LYS A 14 -25.81 4.29 -8.23
N ARG A 15 -25.69 5.55 -8.64
CA ARG A 15 -24.71 6.49 -8.08
C ARG A 15 -24.88 6.69 -6.58
N GLN A 16 -26.11 6.79 -6.09
CA GLN A 16 -26.38 6.97 -4.65
C GLN A 16 -25.94 5.75 -3.83
N ASN A 17 -26.15 4.53 -4.32
CA ASN A 17 -25.72 3.32 -3.63
C ASN A 17 -24.20 3.13 -3.64
N TYR A 18 -23.48 3.68 -4.62
CA TYR A 18 -22.01 3.63 -4.68
C TYR A 18 -21.32 4.78 -3.93
N TYR A 19 -22.09 5.76 -3.45
CA TYR A 19 -21.52 6.89 -2.72
C TYR A 19 -20.82 6.47 -1.43
N TYR A 20 -21.25 5.40 -0.79
CA TYR A 20 -20.59 4.82 0.39
C TYR A 20 -19.30 4.04 0.07
N ALA A 21 -19.06 3.72 -1.18
CA ALA A 21 -17.91 2.88 -1.56
C ALA A 21 -16.56 3.56 -1.28
N TRP A 22 -16.50 4.88 -1.25
CA TRP A 22 -15.26 5.61 -1.00
C TRP A 22 -14.72 5.41 0.43
N HIS A 23 -15.57 5.10 1.42
CA HIS A 23 -15.14 4.81 2.79
C HIS A 23 -14.27 3.53 2.89
N PHE A 24 -14.39 2.62 1.93
CA PHE A 24 -13.58 1.41 1.88
C PHE A 24 -12.19 1.65 1.28
N VAL A 25 -12.05 2.69 0.46
CA VAL A 25 -10.82 2.96 -0.32
C VAL A 25 -9.58 3.12 0.56
N PRO A 26 -9.59 3.89 1.66
CA PRO A 26 -8.41 4.07 2.50
C PRO A 26 -7.86 2.75 3.05
N PHE A 27 -8.73 1.87 3.55
CA PHE A 27 -8.33 0.57 4.08
C PHE A 27 -7.84 -0.38 2.98
N LEU A 28 -8.44 -0.32 1.78
CA LEU A 28 -7.99 -1.09 0.64
C LEU A 28 -6.61 -0.63 0.14
N VAL A 29 -6.33 0.67 0.17
CA VAL A 29 -5.01 1.21 -0.17
C VAL A 29 -3.95 0.73 0.83
N LEU A 30 -4.24 0.77 2.13
CA LEU A 30 -3.36 0.23 3.16
C LEU A 30 -3.13 -1.29 2.97
N ALA A 31 -4.19 -2.04 2.70
CA ALA A 31 -4.11 -3.47 2.42
C ALA A 31 -3.27 -3.77 1.16
N SER A 32 -3.45 -2.99 0.08
CA SER A 32 -2.67 -3.15 -1.14
C SER A 32 -1.19 -2.80 -0.93
N THR A 33 -0.90 -1.82 -0.11
CA THR A 33 0.49 -1.48 0.28
C THR A 33 1.15 -2.65 1.01
N CYS A 34 0.46 -3.25 1.99
CA CYS A 34 0.94 -4.48 2.65
C CYS A 34 1.15 -5.61 1.64
N SER A 35 0.24 -5.75 0.66
CA SER A 35 0.36 -6.76 -0.39
C SER A 35 1.60 -6.54 -1.25
N CYS A 36 1.92 -5.31 -1.65
CA CYS A 36 3.14 -4.99 -2.40
C CYS A 36 4.41 -5.39 -1.63
N PHE A 37 4.48 -5.07 -0.35
CA PHE A 37 5.60 -5.50 0.49
C PHE A 37 5.69 -7.02 0.64
N ASN A 38 4.55 -7.69 0.78
CA ASN A 38 4.49 -9.15 0.82
C ASN A 38 5.01 -9.78 -0.46
N GLN A 39 4.69 -9.22 -1.64
CA GLN A 39 5.22 -9.67 -2.92
C GLN A 39 6.74 -9.49 -3.01
N PHE A 40 7.24 -8.34 -2.56
CA PHE A 40 8.67 -8.08 -2.51
C PHE A 40 9.39 -9.10 -1.62
N LEU A 41 8.90 -9.34 -0.40
CA LEU A 41 9.48 -10.33 0.50
C LEU A 41 9.34 -11.76 -0.04
N ASN A 42 8.28 -12.05 -0.78
CA ASN A 42 8.10 -13.35 -1.43
C ASN A 42 9.21 -13.65 -2.44
N SER A 43 9.71 -12.65 -3.16
CA SER A 43 10.83 -12.85 -4.09
C SER A 43 12.10 -13.35 -3.39
N ALA A 44 12.31 -12.94 -2.13
CA ALA A 44 13.42 -13.41 -1.32
C ALA A 44 13.36 -14.92 -1.02
N TYR A 45 12.15 -15.47 -0.79
CA TYR A 45 11.98 -16.92 -0.61
C TYR A 45 12.26 -17.70 -1.89
N VAL A 46 11.86 -17.15 -3.04
CA VAL A 46 12.10 -17.77 -4.36
C VAL A 46 13.61 -17.85 -4.62
N VAL A 47 14.35 -16.75 -4.39
CA VAL A 47 15.80 -16.72 -4.57
C VAL A 47 16.51 -17.72 -3.66
N ASN A 48 16.06 -17.88 -2.43
CA ASN A 48 16.64 -18.82 -1.47
C ASN A 48 16.11 -20.26 -1.57
N LYS A 49 15.27 -20.55 -2.58
CA LYS A 49 14.67 -21.88 -2.81
C LYS A 49 13.88 -22.43 -1.60
N LYS A 50 13.39 -21.55 -0.72
CA LYS A 50 12.62 -21.91 0.49
C LYS A 50 11.12 -21.69 0.31
N SER A 51 10.55 -22.19 -0.79
CA SER A 51 9.12 -22.04 -1.13
C SER A 51 8.16 -22.57 -0.08
N THR A 52 8.57 -23.57 0.70
CA THR A 52 7.76 -24.15 1.78
C THR A 52 7.48 -23.11 2.88
N HIS A 53 8.47 -22.30 3.27
CA HIS A 53 8.28 -21.21 4.24
C HIS A 53 7.29 -20.15 3.71
N SER A 54 7.39 -19.81 2.42
CA SER A 54 6.43 -18.90 1.77
C SER A 54 5.00 -19.44 1.83
N LEU A 55 4.81 -20.76 1.62
CA LEU A 55 3.50 -21.41 1.70
C LEU A 55 2.92 -21.31 3.12
N TRP A 56 3.71 -21.63 4.15
CA TRP A 56 3.24 -21.59 5.54
C TRP A 56 2.89 -20.17 5.99
N THR A 57 3.67 -19.17 5.61
CA THR A 57 3.36 -17.77 5.93
C THR A 57 2.09 -17.29 5.22
N MET A 58 1.86 -17.70 3.96
CA MET A 58 0.61 -17.41 3.26
C MET A 58 -0.58 -18.09 3.91
N LEU A 59 -0.44 -19.37 4.28
CA LEU A 59 -1.52 -20.12 4.93
C LEU A 59 -1.90 -19.50 6.28
N ALA A 60 -0.91 -19.14 7.08
CA ALA A 60 -1.14 -18.44 8.35
C ALA A 60 -1.89 -17.12 8.15
N GLY A 61 -1.51 -16.34 7.12
CA GLY A 61 -2.21 -15.12 6.75
C GLY A 61 -3.65 -15.35 6.28
N ALA A 62 -3.89 -16.38 5.46
CA ALA A 62 -5.22 -16.71 4.99
C ALA A 62 -6.14 -17.13 6.16
N VAL A 63 -5.66 -17.96 7.06
CA VAL A 63 -6.40 -18.37 8.26
C VAL A 63 -6.71 -17.17 9.15
N SER A 64 -5.70 -16.32 9.42
CA SER A 64 -5.89 -15.09 10.21
C SER A 64 -6.91 -14.16 9.57
N ASN A 65 -6.85 -13.99 8.23
CA ASN A 65 -7.80 -13.18 7.48
C ASN A 65 -9.24 -13.73 7.58
N CYS A 66 -9.43 -15.04 7.45
CA CYS A 66 -10.73 -15.68 7.61
C CYS A 66 -11.32 -15.46 9.01
N ILE A 67 -10.51 -15.64 10.05
CA ILE A 67 -10.94 -15.43 11.43
C ILE A 67 -11.32 -13.96 11.66
N MET A 68 -10.48 -13.02 11.23
CA MET A 68 -10.73 -11.60 11.37
C MET A 68 -11.95 -11.13 10.58
N ASN A 69 -12.15 -11.66 9.36
CA ASN A 69 -13.34 -11.37 8.57
C ASN A 69 -14.62 -11.80 9.29
N TYR A 70 -14.63 -12.99 9.89
CA TYR A 70 -15.78 -13.46 10.65
C TYR A 70 -16.18 -12.51 11.78
N PHE A 71 -15.21 -12.02 12.58
CA PHE A 71 -15.50 -11.11 13.70
C PHE A 71 -15.81 -9.69 13.23
N PHE A 72 -15.02 -9.13 12.32
CA PHE A 72 -15.15 -7.73 11.92
C PHE A 72 -16.36 -7.48 11.03
N ILE A 73 -16.74 -8.43 10.17
CA ILE A 73 -17.99 -8.31 9.41
C ILE A 73 -19.20 -8.34 10.34
N LYS A 74 -19.16 -9.15 11.40
CA LYS A 74 -20.25 -9.21 12.37
C LYS A 74 -20.39 -7.90 13.16
N TRP A 75 -19.30 -7.17 13.42
CA TRP A 75 -19.33 -5.94 14.20
C TRP A 75 -19.51 -4.67 13.36
N TRP A 76 -18.82 -4.59 12.22
CA TRP A 76 -18.75 -3.39 11.37
C TRP A 76 -19.31 -3.58 9.97
N GLY A 77 -19.94 -4.72 9.70
CA GLY A 77 -20.50 -5.01 8.37
C GLY A 77 -19.44 -5.04 7.26
N PRO A 78 -19.76 -4.53 6.06
CA PRO A 78 -18.83 -4.59 4.92
C PRO A 78 -17.49 -3.85 5.14
N ILE A 79 -17.46 -2.78 5.94
CA ILE A 79 -16.23 -2.07 6.30
C ILE A 79 -15.29 -3.00 7.06
N GLY A 80 -15.85 -3.87 7.92
CA GLY A 80 -15.09 -4.87 8.64
C GLY A 80 -14.27 -5.79 7.75
N ALA A 81 -14.76 -6.13 6.56
CA ALA A 81 -14.02 -6.97 5.60
C ALA A 81 -12.74 -6.27 5.08
N THR A 82 -12.79 -4.97 4.82
CA THR A 82 -11.62 -4.22 4.35
C THR A 82 -10.57 -4.06 5.44
N VAL A 83 -11.03 -3.81 6.67
CA VAL A 83 -10.16 -3.74 7.86
C VAL A 83 -9.52 -5.11 8.13
N ALA A 84 -10.29 -6.19 8.06
CA ALA A 84 -9.78 -7.56 8.22
C ALA A 84 -8.71 -7.90 7.18
N SER A 85 -8.91 -7.48 5.93
CA SER A 85 -7.93 -7.66 4.85
C SER A 85 -6.62 -6.93 5.12
N PHE A 86 -6.69 -5.70 5.62
CA PHE A 86 -5.50 -4.95 6.04
C PHE A 86 -4.73 -5.66 7.15
N PHE A 87 -5.40 -6.08 8.21
CA PHE A 87 -4.76 -6.79 9.32
C PHE A 87 -4.22 -8.16 8.89
N GLY A 88 -4.98 -8.92 8.09
CA GLY A 88 -4.53 -10.22 7.59
C GLY A 88 -3.26 -10.12 6.76
N LEU A 89 -3.19 -9.16 5.82
CA LEU A 89 -1.98 -8.90 5.03
C LEU A 89 -0.85 -8.31 5.88
N GLY A 90 -1.17 -7.50 6.90
CA GLY A 90 -0.21 -6.98 7.86
C GLY A 90 0.46 -8.09 8.68
N ILE A 91 -0.29 -9.08 9.13
CA ILE A 91 0.25 -10.25 9.83
C ILE A 91 1.22 -11.02 8.92
N VAL A 92 0.84 -11.28 7.66
CA VAL A 92 1.74 -11.92 6.68
C VAL A 92 3.01 -11.11 6.50
N PHE A 93 2.89 -9.78 6.40
CA PHE A 93 4.05 -8.90 6.26
C PHE A 93 5.00 -9.01 7.45
N VAL A 94 4.48 -8.97 8.68
CA VAL A 94 5.30 -9.08 9.90
C VAL A 94 5.99 -10.45 9.96
N LEU A 95 5.25 -11.54 9.71
CA LEU A 95 5.83 -12.89 9.70
C LEU A 95 6.95 -13.02 8.66
N ARG A 96 6.73 -12.52 7.45
CA ARG A 96 7.73 -12.56 6.38
C ARG A 96 8.93 -11.64 6.66
N ALA A 97 8.71 -10.49 7.27
CA ALA A 97 9.79 -9.58 7.63
C ALA A 97 10.71 -10.20 8.69
N LEU A 98 10.15 -10.86 9.70
CA LEU A 98 10.90 -11.60 10.71
C LEU A 98 11.69 -12.77 10.10
N ASP A 99 11.04 -13.51 9.22
CA ASP A 99 11.64 -14.66 8.55
C ASP A 99 12.77 -14.21 7.59
N ALA A 100 12.57 -13.13 6.84
CA ALA A 100 13.60 -12.56 5.96
C ALA A 100 14.81 -12.05 6.72
N HIS A 101 14.60 -11.47 7.91
CA HIS A 101 15.70 -11.06 8.78
C HIS A 101 16.55 -12.27 9.20
N ASN A 102 15.92 -13.36 9.60
CA ASN A 102 16.59 -14.58 10.07
C ASN A 102 17.26 -15.37 8.94
N MET A 103 16.69 -15.34 7.73
CA MET A 103 17.15 -16.17 6.60
C MET A 103 18.25 -15.53 5.76
N ILE A 104 18.18 -14.21 5.58
CA ILE A 104 19.01 -13.48 4.59
C ILE A 104 19.92 -12.46 5.28
N GLY A 105 19.72 -12.22 6.58
CA GLY A 105 20.42 -11.15 7.31
C GLY A 105 20.05 -9.76 6.78
N MET A 106 18.89 -9.64 6.12
CA MET A 106 18.44 -8.38 5.55
C MET A 106 18.07 -7.42 6.68
N SER A 107 18.80 -6.34 6.82
CA SER A 107 18.50 -5.29 7.80
C SER A 107 17.30 -4.46 7.33
N ILE A 108 16.11 -4.94 7.67
CA ILE A 108 14.91 -4.11 7.54
C ILE A 108 14.96 -3.13 8.70
N HIS A 109 14.95 -1.84 8.40
CA HIS A 109 14.87 -0.80 9.41
C HIS A 109 13.42 -0.68 9.90
N PRO A 110 13.02 -1.37 10.99
CA PRO A 110 11.62 -1.45 11.40
C PRO A 110 11.04 -0.07 11.73
N GLY A 111 11.85 0.83 12.24
CA GLY A 111 11.43 2.19 12.54
C GLY A 111 10.99 2.98 11.30
N ARG A 112 11.71 2.88 10.19
CA ARG A 112 11.31 3.55 8.93
C ARG A 112 10.02 2.98 8.35
N VAL A 113 9.87 1.66 8.39
CA VAL A 113 8.66 0.99 7.94
C VAL A 113 7.47 1.42 8.80
N ALA A 114 7.62 1.42 10.14
CA ALA A 114 6.57 1.84 11.06
C ALA A 114 6.15 3.31 10.84
N VAL A 115 7.11 4.22 10.63
CA VAL A 115 6.82 5.64 10.34
C VAL A 115 6.04 5.76 9.03
N ASN A 116 6.46 5.08 7.95
CA ASN A 116 5.77 5.13 6.67
C ASN A 116 4.33 4.59 6.76
N PHE A 117 4.14 3.46 7.45
CA PHE A 117 2.79 2.93 7.70
C PHE A 117 1.96 3.84 8.59
N GLY A 118 2.56 4.48 9.59
CA GLY A 118 1.89 5.45 10.45
C GLY A 118 1.39 6.67 9.67
N VAL A 119 2.20 7.21 8.76
CA VAL A 119 1.81 8.34 7.91
C VAL A 119 0.72 7.94 6.92
N LEU A 120 0.82 6.77 6.28
CA LEU A 120 -0.22 6.25 5.38
C LEU A 120 -1.53 5.99 6.13
N ALA A 121 -1.48 5.47 7.35
CA ALA A 121 -2.67 5.32 8.19
C ALA A 121 -3.27 6.68 8.58
N GLY A 122 -2.43 7.67 8.86
CA GLY A 122 -2.84 9.06 9.09
C GLY A 122 -3.54 9.67 7.87
N GLU A 123 -3.00 9.46 6.66
CA GLU A 123 -3.66 9.86 5.40
C GLU A 123 -5.03 9.18 5.23
N ALA A 124 -5.11 7.89 5.52
CA ALA A 124 -6.36 7.14 5.44
C ALA A 124 -7.42 7.69 6.41
N LEU A 125 -7.02 8.02 7.65
CA LEU A 125 -7.91 8.64 8.64
C LEU A 125 -8.30 10.07 8.26
N LEU A 126 -7.39 10.85 7.69
CA LEU A 126 -7.67 12.20 7.17
C LEU A 126 -8.70 12.15 6.03
N LEU A 127 -8.57 11.20 5.13
CA LEU A 127 -9.56 11.00 4.06
C LEU A 127 -10.95 10.67 4.61
N LEU A 128 -11.02 9.87 5.69
CA LEU A 128 -12.30 9.53 6.32
C LEU A 128 -12.93 10.70 7.10
N ALA A 129 -12.11 11.60 7.64
CA ALA A 129 -12.56 12.75 8.42
C ALA A 129 -13.06 13.93 7.56
N GLU A 130 -12.81 13.92 6.24
CA GLU A 130 -13.17 14.98 5.27
C GLU A 130 -12.92 16.43 5.76
N PRO A 131 -11.74 16.76 6.29
CA PRO A 131 -11.49 18.12 6.75
C PRO A 131 -11.50 19.10 5.57
N PRO A 132 -11.81 20.40 5.79
CA PRO A 132 -11.66 21.41 4.78
C PRO A 132 -10.19 21.42 4.28
N LEU A 133 -9.99 21.46 2.97
CA LEU A 133 -8.67 21.40 2.32
C LEU A 133 -7.94 20.05 2.45
N TYR A 134 -8.68 18.93 2.55
CA TYR A 134 -8.11 17.57 2.65
C TYR A 134 -7.06 17.28 1.56
N GLY A 135 -7.23 17.82 0.35
CA GLY A 135 -6.28 17.64 -0.75
C GLY A 135 -4.91 18.28 -0.49
N LEU A 136 -4.85 19.38 0.25
CA LEU A 136 -3.58 19.99 0.65
C LEU A 136 -2.87 19.15 1.74
N TRP A 137 -3.62 18.66 2.72
CA TRP A 137 -3.07 17.85 3.80
C TRP A 137 -2.52 16.51 3.29
N THR A 138 -3.27 15.82 2.42
CA THR A 138 -2.80 14.59 1.81
C THR A 138 -1.58 14.83 0.92
N GLY A 139 -1.57 15.91 0.14
CA GLY A 139 -0.41 16.30 -0.66
C GLY A 139 0.84 16.56 0.18
N LEU A 140 0.70 17.24 1.32
CA LEU A 140 1.81 17.50 2.24
C LEU A 140 2.35 16.22 2.88
N LEU A 141 1.47 15.31 3.32
CA LEU A 141 1.87 14.04 3.92
C LEU A 141 2.56 13.14 2.90
N THR A 142 2.03 13.04 1.68
CA THR A 142 2.67 12.30 0.59
C THR A 142 4.05 12.88 0.25
N ALA A 143 4.17 14.20 0.18
CA ALA A 143 5.46 14.87 -0.02
C ALA A 143 6.43 14.56 1.13
N ALA A 144 5.96 14.55 2.37
CA ALA A 144 6.77 14.20 3.54
C ALA A 144 7.29 12.75 3.47
N ILE A 145 6.46 11.79 3.04
CA ILE A 145 6.89 10.40 2.82
C ILE A 145 7.99 10.33 1.76
N ILE A 146 7.80 11.03 0.63
CA ILE A 146 8.79 11.06 -0.46
C ILE A 146 10.11 11.65 0.02
N LEU A 147 10.07 12.76 0.76
CA LEU A 147 11.25 13.41 1.31
C LEU A 147 11.97 12.52 2.34
N PHE A 148 11.22 11.90 3.24
CA PHE A 148 11.79 10.99 4.25
C PHE A 148 12.45 9.76 3.62
N ASN A 149 11.91 9.27 2.51
CA ASN A 149 12.46 8.14 1.77
C ASN A 149 13.28 8.55 0.53
N PHE A 150 13.64 9.84 0.42
CA PHE A 150 14.29 10.39 -0.77
C PHE A 150 15.50 9.58 -1.23
N ALA A 151 16.35 9.15 -0.31
CA ALA A 151 17.53 8.34 -0.64
C ALA A 151 17.17 7.02 -1.35
N GLY A 152 16.11 6.33 -0.89
CA GLY A 152 15.62 5.10 -1.52
C GLY A 152 14.95 5.35 -2.87
N VAL A 153 14.11 6.38 -2.94
CA VAL A 153 13.43 6.80 -4.18
C VAL A 153 14.46 7.21 -5.23
N TRP A 154 15.48 7.98 -4.82
CA TRP A 154 16.55 8.40 -5.72
C TRP A 154 17.40 7.23 -6.20
N ALA A 155 17.74 6.26 -5.33
CA ALA A 155 18.44 5.05 -5.73
C ALA A 155 17.65 4.24 -6.77
N MET A 156 16.34 4.10 -6.61
CA MET A 156 15.46 3.49 -7.61
C MET A 156 15.41 4.29 -8.92
N ALA A 157 15.23 5.60 -8.83
CA ALA A 157 15.18 6.49 -9.98
C ALA A 157 16.48 6.41 -10.79
N ARG A 158 17.63 6.37 -10.13
CA ARG A 158 18.96 6.21 -10.74
C ARG A 158 19.09 4.92 -11.53
N MET A 159 18.42 3.84 -11.11
CA MET A 159 18.42 2.56 -11.84
C MET A 159 17.44 2.54 -13.02
N LEU A 160 16.27 3.18 -12.86
CA LEU A 160 15.18 3.10 -13.84
C LEU A 160 15.26 4.18 -14.92
N LEU A 161 15.62 5.43 -14.58
CA LEU A 161 15.70 6.54 -15.52
C LEU A 161 16.58 6.27 -16.75
N PRO A 162 17.80 5.69 -16.62
CA PRO A 162 18.61 5.35 -17.77
C PRO A 162 18.00 4.26 -18.66
N LYS A 163 17.24 3.34 -18.07
CA LYS A 163 16.57 2.26 -18.80
C LYS A 163 15.33 2.74 -19.56
N LEU A 164 14.57 3.66 -18.98
CA LEU A 164 13.32 4.18 -19.57
C LEU A 164 13.55 5.31 -20.57
N LEU A 165 14.45 6.25 -20.26
CA LEU A 165 14.70 7.46 -21.04
C LEU A 165 16.06 7.46 -21.80
N GLY A 166 16.83 6.40 -21.74
CA GLY A 166 18.09 6.27 -22.46
C GLY A 166 19.11 7.41 -22.16
N ARG A 167 19.54 8.15 -23.18
CA ARG A 167 20.51 9.24 -23.03
C ARG A 167 20.00 10.39 -22.15
N ARG A 168 18.70 10.74 -22.26
CA ARG A 168 18.08 11.82 -21.44
C ARG A 168 18.02 11.44 -19.96
N GLY A 169 17.71 10.19 -19.66
CA GLY A 169 17.70 9.69 -18.29
C GLY A 169 19.07 9.74 -17.61
N ARG A 170 20.15 9.42 -18.34
CA ARG A 170 21.52 9.54 -17.83
C ARG A 170 21.93 10.99 -17.55
N ALA A 171 21.56 11.93 -18.42
CA ALA A 171 21.81 13.34 -18.20
C ALA A 171 21.09 13.89 -16.95
N LEU A 172 19.81 13.50 -16.73
CA LEU A 172 19.06 13.90 -15.54
C LEU A 172 19.68 13.34 -14.26
N VAL A 173 20.07 12.06 -14.26
CA VAL A 173 20.71 11.43 -13.09
C VAL A 173 22.02 12.16 -12.75
N SER A 174 22.88 12.44 -13.75
CA SER A 174 24.14 13.13 -13.53
C SER A 174 23.95 14.57 -13.02
N ALA A 175 22.94 15.28 -13.50
CA ALA A 175 22.63 16.64 -13.06
C ALA A 175 22.21 16.68 -11.59
N VAL A 176 21.32 15.77 -11.19
CA VAL A 176 20.85 15.69 -9.78
C VAL A 176 21.94 15.18 -8.85
N ASP A 177 22.76 14.19 -9.28
CA ASP A 177 23.91 13.72 -8.49
C ASP A 177 24.94 14.82 -8.22
N ASN A 178 25.19 15.68 -9.21
CA ASN A 178 26.07 16.83 -9.06
C ASN A 178 25.47 17.89 -8.12
N TRP A 179 24.14 18.03 -8.08
CA TRP A 179 23.47 18.95 -7.16
C TRP A 179 23.49 18.43 -5.71
N ILE A 180 23.30 17.12 -5.50
CA ILE A 180 23.34 16.51 -4.15
C ILE A 180 24.75 16.53 -3.55
N LYS A 181 25.82 16.54 -4.39
CA LYS A 181 27.22 16.58 -3.93
C LYS A 181 27.74 17.98 -3.61
N LYS A 182 27.00 19.03 -3.97
CA LYS A 182 27.28 20.42 -3.61
C LYS A 182 26.66 20.78 -2.27
#